data_ee4871061ced6a229f8c720d2a247faa
#
_entry.id   ee4871061ced6a229f8c720d2a247faa
#
_cell.length_a   1.000
_cell.length_b   1.000
_cell.length_c   1.000
_cell.angle_alpha   90.00
_cell.angle_beta   90.00
_cell.angle_gamma   90.00
#
_symmetry.space_group_name_H-M   'P 1'
#
loop_
_entity.id
_entity.type
_entity.pdbx_description
1 polymer ?
#
loop_
_entity_poly.entity_id
_entity_poly.type
_entity_poly.pdbx_seq_one_letter_code
_entity_poly.pdbx_strand_id
1 'polypeptide(L)'
;MKDWNTSAQGRKFVASYSGGKDSTLALYKAMQMGKATALITRLRSSDGLAGAHGVSHSILQAQAQAMNLPLLAFYATWENYKSGLIQCIQEAKDMGAEVLVTGDIDLPEHNCWHEDVAQTCGVSLAVPLWQRNRKDVVDEFLSLGFVSKVVSVDLSKGMKESDLGRIFTKQFVKELEARGVDCCGESGEFHTIVLDGPIFSAPLTVKEGFI
;
A
#
# COMPACT_ATOMS: atom_id res chain seq x y z
N MET A 1 -3.15 -24.03 -6.22
CA MET A 1 -2.76 -22.71 -5.69
C MET A 1 -3.60 -21.70 -6.46
N LYS A 2 -4.38 -20.84 -5.77
CA LYS A 2 -5.14 -19.77 -6.45
C LYS A 2 -4.14 -18.82 -7.10
N ASP A 3 -4.32 -18.56 -8.41
CA ASP A 3 -3.51 -17.53 -9.08
C ASP A 3 -4.10 -16.14 -8.77
N TRP A 4 -3.60 -15.54 -7.73
CA TRP A 4 -4.03 -14.22 -7.28
C TRP A 4 -3.79 -13.13 -8.32
N ASN A 5 -2.86 -13.34 -9.27
CA ASN A 5 -2.55 -12.38 -10.32
C ASN A 5 -3.66 -12.26 -11.36
N THR A 6 -4.42 -13.32 -11.61
CA THR A 6 -5.46 -13.31 -12.65
C THR A 6 -6.83 -12.88 -12.14
N SER A 7 -7.03 -12.78 -10.82
CA SER A 7 -8.33 -12.42 -10.24
C SER A 7 -8.86 -11.06 -10.70
N ALA A 8 -7.98 -10.11 -11.02
CA ALA A 8 -8.35 -8.77 -11.48
C ALA A 8 -8.50 -8.66 -13.01
N GLN A 9 -8.20 -9.72 -13.78
CA GLN A 9 -8.18 -9.66 -15.24
C GLN A 9 -9.54 -9.24 -15.84
N GLY A 10 -9.57 -8.11 -16.53
CA GLY A 10 -10.78 -7.55 -17.16
C GLY A 10 -11.86 -7.05 -16.21
N ARG A 11 -11.60 -7.04 -14.90
CA ARG A 11 -12.58 -6.73 -13.84
C ARG A 11 -12.31 -5.37 -13.20
N LYS A 12 -13.34 -4.82 -12.59
CA LYS A 12 -13.21 -3.63 -11.74
C LYS A 12 -12.78 -4.03 -10.33
N PHE A 13 -11.89 -3.26 -9.74
CA PHE A 13 -11.36 -3.55 -8.41
C PHE A 13 -11.24 -2.31 -7.52
N VAL A 14 -11.26 -2.54 -6.21
CA VAL A 14 -10.87 -1.57 -5.18
C VAL A 14 -9.56 -2.01 -4.55
N ALA A 15 -8.67 -1.08 -4.22
CA ALA A 15 -7.39 -1.40 -3.61
C ALA A 15 -7.31 -0.94 -2.15
N SER A 16 -6.90 -1.84 -1.24
CA SER A 16 -6.42 -1.45 0.08
C SER A 16 -5.10 -0.70 -0.07
N TYR A 17 -5.07 0.56 0.40
CA TYR A 17 -4.01 1.49 0.05
C TYR A 17 -3.46 2.20 1.28
N SER A 18 -2.19 2.01 1.56
CA SER A 18 -1.47 2.65 2.66
C SER A 18 -0.66 3.89 2.24
N GLY A 19 -0.53 4.13 0.93
CA GLY A 19 0.33 5.16 0.38
C GLY A 19 1.80 4.76 0.25
N GLY A 20 2.18 3.59 0.76
CA GLY A 20 3.53 3.05 0.70
C GLY A 20 3.87 2.32 -0.60
N LYS A 21 5.13 1.92 -0.73
CA LYS A 21 5.68 1.30 -1.95
C LYS A 21 4.92 0.04 -2.37
N ASP A 22 4.57 -0.85 -1.43
CA ASP A 22 4.00 -2.17 -1.75
C ASP A 22 2.55 -2.04 -2.20
N SER A 23 1.72 -1.28 -1.47
CA SER A 23 0.34 -1.00 -1.87
C SER A 23 0.27 -0.26 -3.22
N THR A 24 1.23 0.62 -3.50
CA THR A 24 1.31 1.35 -4.79
C THR A 24 1.75 0.43 -5.93
N LEU A 25 2.74 -0.44 -5.71
CA LEU A 25 3.16 -1.41 -6.72
C LEU A 25 2.05 -2.44 -7.00
N ALA A 26 1.36 -2.93 -5.97
CA ALA A 26 0.23 -3.83 -6.13
C ALA A 26 -0.91 -3.19 -6.93
N LEU A 27 -1.24 -1.93 -6.63
CA LEU A 27 -2.19 -1.13 -7.40
C LEU A 27 -1.78 -1.01 -8.86
N TYR A 28 -0.53 -0.61 -9.14
CA TYR A 28 0.00 -0.51 -10.49
C TYR A 28 -0.15 -1.83 -11.27
N LYS A 29 0.26 -2.94 -10.67
CA LYS A 29 0.15 -4.27 -11.30
C LYS A 29 -1.31 -4.65 -11.57
N ALA A 30 -2.22 -4.38 -10.63
CA ALA A 30 -3.65 -4.63 -10.83
C ALA A 30 -4.24 -3.75 -11.95
N MET A 31 -3.78 -2.50 -12.09
CA MET A 31 -4.21 -1.60 -13.16
C MET A 31 -3.76 -2.06 -14.56
N GLN A 32 -2.72 -2.89 -14.67
CA GLN A 32 -2.33 -3.52 -15.94
C GLN A 32 -3.30 -4.64 -16.36
N MET A 33 -4.12 -5.15 -15.45
CA MET A 33 -5.03 -6.28 -15.67
C MET A 33 -6.51 -5.86 -15.65
N GLY A 34 -6.87 -4.86 -14.83
CA GLY A 34 -8.25 -4.44 -14.59
C GLY A 34 -8.37 -2.93 -14.41
N LYS A 35 -9.56 -2.51 -13.96
CA LYS A 35 -9.87 -1.09 -13.76
C LYS A 35 -10.06 -0.79 -12.27
N ALA A 36 -9.24 0.09 -11.70
CA ALA A 36 -9.44 0.62 -10.35
C ALA A 36 -10.72 1.46 -10.29
N THR A 37 -11.53 1.26 -9.25
CA THR A 37 -12.73 2.05 -8.96
C THR A 37 -12.48 3.05 -7.84
N ALA A 38 -11.73 2.64 -6.80
CA ALA A 38 -11.39 3.46 -5.65
C ALA A 38 -10.19 2.88 -4.90
N LEU A 39 -9.64 3.69 -4.00
CA LEU A 39 -8.70 3.28 -2.97
C LEU A 39 -9.41 3.22 -1.62
N ILE A 40 -9.05 2.28 -0.75
CA ILE A 40 -9.54 2.21 0.63
C ILE A 40 -8.36 2.42 1.57
N THR A 41 -8.49 3.32 2.54
CA THR A 41 -7.49 3.53 3.57
C THR A 41 -8.08 3.57 4.96
N ARG A 42 -7.35 2.98 5.94
CA ARG A 42 -7.66 3.09 7.34
C ARG A 42 -6.93 4.27 7.96
N LEU A 43 -7.65 5.11 8.67
CA LEU A 43 -7.11 6.14 9.55
C LEU A 43 -7.27 5.69 11.02
N ARG A 44 -6.27 5.96 11.85
CA ARG A 44 -6.36 5.67 13.28
C ARG A 44 -7.36 6.62 13.93
N SER A 45 -8.24 6.08 14.77
CA SER A 45 -9.23 6.90 15.49
C SER A 45 -8.59 7.86 16.49
N SER A 46 -7.35 7.59 16.93
CA SER A 46 -6.65 8.38 17.94
C SER A 46 -6.09 9.72 17.43
N ASP A 47 -5.61 9.75 16.19
CA ASP A 47 -4.89 10.91 15.64
C ASP A 47 -5.21 11.20 14.16
N GLY A 48 -6.02 10.36 13.52
CA GLY A 48 -6.39 10.52 12.12
C GLY A 48 -5.28 10.21 11.11
N LEU A 49 -4.18 9.61 11.56
CA LEU A 49 -3.08 9.22 10.68
C LEU A 49 -3.30 7.82 10.08
N ALA A 50 -2.76 7.59 8.90
CA ALA A 50 -2.91 6.31 8.22
C ALA A 50 -2.05 5.22 8.89
N GLY A 51 -2.73 4.16 9.33
CA GLY A 51 -2.16 2.88 9.74
C GLY A 51 -0.84 2.99 10.52
N ALA A 52 0.11 2.12 10.19
CA ALA A 52 1.47 2.11 10.74
C ALA A 52 2.37 3.20 10.12
N HIS A 53 2.03 3.72 8.96
CA HIS A 53 2.84 4.70 8.22
C HIS A 53 2.86 6.08 8.88
N GLY A 54 1.88 6.41 9.73
CA GLY A 54 1.80 7.71 10.37
C GLY A 54 1.54 8.88 9.40
N VAL A 55 1.05 8.58 8.20
CA VAL A 55 0.84 9.56 7.12
C VAL A 55 -0.52 10.22 7.30
N SER A 56 -0.59 11.54 7.08
CA SER A 56 -1.85 12.28 7.19
C SER A 56 -2.83 11.91 6.07
N HIS A 57 -4.13 12.00 6.37
CA HIS A 57 -5.20 11.80 5.39
C HIS A 57 -5.03 12.71 4.15
N SER A 58 -4.59 13.96 4.35
CA SER A 58 -4.38 14.91 3.25
C SER A 58 -3.34 14.45 2.23
N ILE A 59 -2.29 13.75 2.66
CA ILE A 59 -1.28 13.19 1.75
C ILE A 59 -1.88 12.03 0.94
N LEU A 60 -2.61 11.11 1.58
CA LEU A 60 -3.29 10.02 0.87
C LEU A 60 -4.34 10.54 -0.11
N GLN A 61 -5.05 11.60 0.26
CA GLN A 61 -5.99 12.27 -0.63
C GLN A 61 -5.28 12.89 -1.84
N ALA A 62 -4.11 13.52 -1.63
CA ALA A 62 -3.30 14.06 -2.72
C ALA A 62 -2.77 12.94 -3.65
N GLN A 63 -2.34 11.79 -3.11
CA GLN A 63 -1.97 10.62 -3.92
C GLN A 63 -3.15 10.13 -4.76
N ALA A 64 -4.32 9.95 -4.13
CA ALA A 64 -5.52 9.51 -4.83
C ALA A 64 -5.93 10.46 -5.95
N GLN A 65 -5.86 11.78 -5.71
CA GLN A 65 -6.09 12.81 -6.71
C GLN A 65 -5.08 12.74 -7.86
N ALA A 66 -3.78 12.58 -7.55
CA ALA A 66 -2.74 12.45 -8.57
C ALA A 66 -2.93 11.19 -9.43
N MET A 67 -3.55 10.15 -8.90
CA MET A 67 -3.92 8.93 -9.63
C MET A 67 -5.32 8.99 -10.26
N ASN A 68 -6.05 10.09 -10.06
CA ASN A 68 -7.43 10.28 -10.51
C ASN A 68 -8.38 9.17 -10.01
N LEU A 69 -8.22 8.77 -8.74
CA LEU A 69 -9.03 7.76 -8.07
C LEU A 69 -9.73 8.34 -6.83
N PRO A 70 -10.97 7.94 -6.54
CA PRO A 70 -11.61 8.21 -5.26
C PRO A 70 -10.85 7.54 -4.10
N LEU A 71 -10.84 8.20 -2.94
CA LEU A 71 -10.30 7.65 -1.69
C LEU A 71 -11.45 7.44 -0.70
N LEU A 72 -11.75 6.20 -0.37
CA LEU A 72 -12.66 5.80 0.68
C LEU A 72 -11.86 5.64 1.98
N ALA A 73 -12.04 6.57 2.91
CA ALA A 73 -11.31 6.57 4.17
C ALA A 73 -12.24 6.25 5.34
N PHE A 74 -11.80 5.40 6.25
CA PHE A 74 -12.54 5.10 7.47
C PHE A 74 -11.66 5.20 8.70
N TYR A 75 -12.25 5.63 9.84
CA TYR A 75 -11.57 5.71 11.11
C TYR A 75 -11.79 4.43 11.90
N ALA A 76 -10.71 3.80 12.36
CA ALA A 76 -10.80 2.55 13.10
C ALA A 76 -9.70 2.37 14.14
N THR A 77 -10.09 1.72 15.24
CA THR A 77 -9.20 0.97 16.13
C THR A 77 -8.94 -0.42 15.53
N TRP A 78 -8.16 -1.26 16.20
CA TRP A 78 -8.00 -2.66 15.76
C TRP A 78 -9.29 -3.48 15.92
N GLU A 79 -10.13 -3.16 16.92
CA GLU A 79 -11.37 -3.88 17.23
C GLU A 79 -12.42 -3.73 16.11
N ASN A 80 -12.54 -2.55 15.53
CA ASN A 80 -13.52 -2.25 14.49
C ASN A 80 -12.93 -2.11 13.09
N TYR A 81 -11.66 -2.48 12.89
CA TYR A 81 -10.99 -2.40 11.59
C TYR A 81 -11.73 -3.21 10.52
N LYS A 82 -12.07 -4.48 10.84
CA LYS A 82 -12.75 -5.37 9.88
C LYS A 82 -14.09 -4.80 9.41
N SER A 83 -14.89 -4.29 10.33
CA SER A 83 -16.21 -3.72 9.97
C SER A 83 -16.10 -2.46 9.12
N GLY A 84 -15.14 -1.58 9.41
CA GLY A 84 -14.89 -0.40 8.60
C GLY A 84 -14.40 -0.73 7.19
N LEU A 85 -13.50 -1.71 7.05
CA LEU A 85 -13.05 -2.17 5.74
C LEU A 85 -14.19 -2.80 4.93
N ILE A 86 -15.03 -3.64 5.55
CA ILE A 86 -16.22 -4.22 4.91
C ILE A 86 -17.14 -3.13 4.39
N GLN A 87 -17.42 -2.09 5.18
CA GLN A 87 -18.26 -0.98 4.77
C GLN A 87 -17.71 -0.27 3.52
N CYS A 88 -16.42 0.03 3.50
CA CYS A 88 -15.77 0.65 2.33
C CYS A 88 -15.78 -0.28 1.09
N ILE A 89 -15.63 -1.60 1.29
CA ILE A 89 -15.74 -2.55 0.16
C ILE A 89 -17.17 -2.58 -0.39
N GLN A 90 -18.20 -2.52 0.47
CA GLN A 90 -19.59 -2.45 -0.01
C GLN A 90 -19.84 -1.15 -0.81
N GLU A 91 -19.36 -0.01 -0.34
CA GLU A 91 -19.41 1.24 -1.09
C GLU A 91 -18.70 1.12 -2.45
N ALA A 92 -17.51 0.51 -2.48
CA ALA A 92 -16.78 0.27 -3.73
C ALA A 92 -17.53 -0.69 -4.68
N LYS A 93 -18.28 -1.66 -4.15
CA LYS A 93 -19.17 -2.54 -4.97
C LYS A 93 -20.29 -1.75 -5.64
N ASP A 94 -20.86 -0.77 -4.97
CA ASP A 94 -21.86 0.12 -5.58
C ASP A 94 -21.25 0.94 -6.72
N MET A 95 -19.94 1.19 -6.68
CA MET A 95 -19.14 1.76 -7.78
C MET A 95 -18.76 0.71 -8.85
N GLY A 96 -19.10 -0.55 -8.62
CA GLY A 96 -18.91 -1.68 -9.52
C GLY A 96 -17.64 -2.50 -9.26
N ALA A 97 -16.98 -2.38 -8.11
CA ALA A 97 -15.84 -3.22 -7.75
C ALA A 97 -16.27 -4.68 -7.52
N GLU A 98 -15.51 -5.60 -8.08
CA GLU A 98 -15.72 -7.04 -8.00
C GLU A 98 -14.54 -7.75 -7.31
N VAL A 99 -13.44 -7.04 -7.14
CA VAL A 99 -12.18 -7.55 -6.60
C VAL A 99 -11.63 -6.60 -5.56
N LEU A 100 -11.15 -7.14 -4.44
CA LEU A 100 -10.27 -6.44 -3.50
C LEU A 100 -8.83 -6.72 -3.88
N VAL A 101 -8.01 -5.68 -4.02
CA VAL A 101 -6.56 -5.77 -4.26
C VAL A 101 -5.83 -5.38 -3.00
N THR A 102 -4.82 -6.16 -2.59
CA THR A 102 -3.94 -5.86 -1.46
C THR A 102 -2.47 -5.95 -1.84
N GLY A 103 -1.61 -5.30 -1.06
CA GLY A 103 -0.17 -5.26 -1.28
C GLY A 103 0.63 -6.22 -0.40
N ASP A 104 0.00 -7.27 0.14
CA ASP A 104 0.67 -8.27 0.97
C ASP A 104 1.69 -9.08 0.14
N ILE A 105 2.83 -9.41 0.77
CA ILE A 105 3.91 -10.14 0.11
C ILE A 105 3.99 -11.58 0.61
N ASP A 106 4.22 -11.80 1.90
CA ASP A 106 4.52 -13.15 2.41
C ASP A 106 4.03 -13.44 3.84
N LEU A 107 3.17 -12.60 4.41
CA LEU A 107 2.58 -12.81 5.72
C LEU A 107 1.26 -13.59 5.61
N PRO A 108 1.23 -14.92 5.90
CA PRO A 108 0.05 -15.74 5.67
C PRO A 108 -1.18 -15.28 6.45
N GLU A 109 -1.00 -14.76 7.67
CA GLU A 109 -2.06 -14.27 8.53
C GLU A 109 -2.80 -13.10 7.90
N HIS A 110 -2.07 -12.17 7.25
CA HIS A 110 -2.66 -11.04 6.54
C HIS A 110 -3.47 -11.50 5.34
N ASN A 111 -2.91 -12.42 4.55
CA ASN A 111 -3.61 -12.93 3.37
C ASN A 111 -4.88 -13.70 3.73
N CYS A 112 -4.83 -14.58 4.74
CA CYS A 112 -6.01 -15.30 5.23
C CYS A 112 -7.08 -14.35 5.75
N TRP A 113 -6.67 -13.28 6.45
CA TRP A 113 -7.60 -12.27 6.94
C TRP A 113 -8.27 -11.49 5.79
N HIS A 114 -7.51 -11.08 4.78
CA HIS A 114 -8.07 -10.40 3.60
C HIS A 114 -8.96 -11.34 2.76
N GLU A 115 -8.63 -12.64 2.69
CA GLU A 115 -9.47 -13.63 2.01
C GLU A 115 -10.84 -13.77 2.70
N ASP A 116 -10.86 -13.84 4.04
CA ASP A 116 -12.09 -13.89 4.81
C ASP A 116 -12.94 -12.62 4.65
N VAL A 117 -12.31 -11.43 4.64
CA VAL A 117 -12.99 -10.16 4.37
C VAL A 117 -13.58 -10.13 2.96
N ALA A 118 -12.80 -10.50 1.95
CA ALA A 118 -13.25 -10.52 0.55
C ALA A 118 -14.44 -11.48 0.37
N GLN A 119 -14.37 -12.68 0.97
CA GLN A 119 -15.45 -13.66 0.97
C GLN A 119 -16.70 -13.11 1.65
N THR A 120 -16.57 -12.46 2.81
CA THR A 120 -17.69 -11.83 3.53
C THR A 120 -18.38 -10.77 2.67
N CYS A 121 -17.64 -10.02 1.88
CA CYS A 121 -18.16 -9.00 0.98
C CYS A 121 -18.67 -9.56 -0.36
N GLY A 122 -18.43 -10.84 -0.67
CA GLY A 122 -18.76 -11.43 -1.96
C GLY A 122 -17.95 -10.85 -3.12
N VAL A 123 -16.69 -10.49 -2.86
CA VAL A 123 -15.70 -10.05 -3.88
C VAL A 123 -14.56 -11.06 -3.97
N SER A 124 -13.85 -11.09 -5.10
CA SER A 124 -12.61 -11.86 -5.21
C SER A 124 -11.46 -11.11 -4.53
N LEU A 125 -10.42 -11.83 -4.09
CA LEU A 125 -9.17 -11.24 -3.63
C LEU A 125 -8.12 -11.34 -4.74
N ALA A 126 -7.34 -10.29 -4.96
CA ALA A 126 -6.12 -10.28 -5.77
C ALA A 126 -4.95 -9.75 -4.95
N VAL A 127 -3.84 -10.49 -4.95
CA VAL A 127 -2.62 -10.15 -4.18
C VAL A 127 -1.42 -10.21 -5.15
N PRO A 128 -1.20 -9.14 -5.94
CA PRO A 128 -0.23 -9.15 -7.04
C PRO A 128 1.22 -9.39 -6.63
N LEU A 129 1.54 -9.18 -5.34
CA LEU A 129 2.89 -9.35 -4.81
C LEU A 129 3.07 -10.66 -4.01
N TRP A 130 2.01 -11.49 -3.90
CA TRP A 130 2.00 -12.65 -3.02
C TRP A 130 3.11 -13.66 -3.34
N GLN A 131 3.87 -14.03 -2.31
CA GLN A 131 4.99 -14.97 -2.35
C GLN A 131 6.11 -14.59 -3.33
N ARG A 132 6.21 -13.32 -3.70
CA ARG A 132 7.33 -12.83 -4.48
C ARG A 132 8.55 -12.63 -3.59
N ASN A 133 9.73 -12.79 -4.16
CA ASN A 133 10.95 -12.43 -3.47
C ASN A 133 10.95 -10.93 -3.14
N ARG A 134 11.22 -10.58 -1.87
CA ARG A 134 11.15 -9.20 -1.37
C ARG A 134 12.07 -8.26 -2.12
N LYS A 135 13.30 -8.73 -2.45
CA LYS A 135 14.24 -7.92 -3.23
C LYS A 135 13.74 -7.67 -4.66
N ASP A 136 13.13 -8.67 -5.30
CA ASP A 136 12.58 -8.52 -6.65
C ASP A 136 11.42 -7.52 -6.68
N VAL A 137 10.61 -7.48 -5.60
CA VAL A 137 9.54 -6.48 -5.42
C VAL A 137 10.13 -5.07 -5.35
N VAL A 138 11.19 -4.88 -4.56
CA VAL A 138 11.89 -3.59 -4.42
C VAL A 138 12.56 -3.18 -5.73
N ASP A 139 13.25 -4.10 -6.40
CA ASP A 139 13.93 -3.83 -7.66
C ASP A 139 12.93 -3.47 -8.77
N GLU A 140 11.78 -4.15 -8.84
CA GLU A 140 10.70 -3.80 -9.78
C GLU A 140 10.15 -2.40 -9.49
N PHE A 141 9.82 -2.08 -8.22
CA PHE A 141 9.34 -0.78 -7.82
C PHE A 141 10.27 0.35 -8.27
N LEU A 142 11.56 0.20 -8.02
CA LEU A 142 12.57 1.20 -8.41
C LEU A 142 12.80 1.26 -9.93
N SER A 143 12.72 0.12 -10.63
CA SER A 143 12.93 0.06 -12.08
C SER A 143 11.79 0.69 -12.87
N LEU A 144 10.57 0.66 -12.32
CA LEU A 144 9.39 1.32 -12.89
C LEU A 144 9.42 2.84 -12.74
N GLY A 145 10.40 3.39 -12.02
CA GLY A 145 10.55 4.83 -11.84
C GLY A 145 9.68 5.42 -10.73
N PHE A 146 9.12 4.60 -9.84
CA PHE A 146 8.47 5.12 -8.64
C PHE A 146 9.47 5.84 -7.73
N VAL A 147 9.04 6.96 -7.18
CA VAL A 147 9.79 7.74 -6.19
C VAL A 147 9.07 7.64 -4.86
N SER A 148 9.76 7.19 -3.82
CA SER A 148 9.22 7.15 -2.47
C SER A 148 10.20 7.69 -1.44
N LYS A 149 9.66 8.09 -0.28
CA LYS A 149 10.40 8.67 0.84
C LYS A 149 10.13 7.84 2.10
N VAL A 150 11.15 7.61 2.92
CA VAL A 150 11.01 6.96 4.23
C VAL A 150 10.30 7.92 5.18
N VAL A 151 9.22 7.46 5.81
CA VAL A 151 8.38 8.28 6.69
C VAL A 151 8.33 7.79 8.13
N SER A 152 8.78 6.56 8.37
CA SER A 152 8.89 5.97 9.70
C SER A 152 10.04 4.99 9.73
N VAL A 153 10.74 4.90 10.85
CA VAL A 153 11.87 4.00 11.07
C VAL A 153 11.78 3.36 12.46
N ASP A 154 12.12 2.08 12.54
CA ASP A 154 12.28 1.35 13.80
C ASP A 154 13.77 1.17 14.10
N LEU A 155 14.28 1.94 15.07
CA LEU A 155 15.68 1.92 15.45
C LEU A 155 16.09 0.56 16.04
N SER A 156 15.15 -0.17 16.64
CA SER A 156 15.41 -1.49 17.22
C SER A 156 15.66 -2.57 16.15
N LYS A 157 15.31 -2.29 14.89
CA LYS A 157 15.45 -3.18 13.74
C LYS A 157 16.57 -2.77 12.78
N GLY A 158 17.57 -2.05 13.27
CA GLY A 158 18.76 -1.67 12.50
C GLY A 158 18.63 -0.43 11.63
N MET A 159 17.48 0.26 11.71
CA MET A 159 17.32 1.57 11.08
C MET A 159 18.03 2.66 11.91
N LYS A 160 18.25 3.81 11.28
CA LYS A 160 18.86 5.00 11.90
C LYS A 160 17.89 6.18 11.79
N GLU A 161 17.96 7.11 12.74
CA GLU A 161 17.20 8.37 12.64
C GLU A 161 17.49 9.13 11.34
N SER A 162 18.75 9.09 10.87
CA SER A 162 19.18 9.70 9.61
C SER A 162 18.57 9.05 8.35
N ASP A 163 17.91 7.90 8.48
CA ASP A 163 17.19 7.26 7.37
C ASP A 163 15.81 7.89 7.17
N LEU A 164 15.26 8.54 8.20
CA LEU A 164 13.98 9.24 8.10
C LEU A 164 14.09 10.39 7.08
N GLY A 165 13.12 10.48 6.22
CA GLY A 165 13.07 11.50 5.17
C GLY A 165 13.92 11.20 3.94
N ARG A 166 14.71 10.13 3.90
CA ARG A 166 15.51 9.76 2.72
C ARG A 166 14.61 9.28 1.58
N ILE A 167 15.04 9.60 0.36
CA ILE A 167 14.44 9.01 -0.84
C ILE A 167 14.90 7.55 -0.95
N PHE A 168 13.93 6.67 -1.23
CA PHE A 168 14.16 5.24 -1.38
C PHE A 168 14.78 4.97 -2.75
N THR A 169 16.09 4.69 -2.77
CA THR A 169 16.90 4.52 -3.97
C THR A 169 17.64 3.20 -3.96
N LYS A 170 18.15 2.75 -5.12
CA LYS A 170 19.03 1.57 -5.21
C LYS A 170 20.26 1.67 -4.31
N GLN A 171 20.81 2.88 -4.11
CA GLN A 171 21.93 3.08 -3.19
C GLN A 171 21.49 2.88 -1.74
N PHE A 172 20.33 3.41 -1.36
CA PHE A 172 19.80 3.22 0.00
C PHE A 172 19.47 1.76 0.29
N VAL A 173 18.90 1.02 -0.67
CA VAL A 173 18.69 -0.43 -0.57
C VAL A 173 19.99 -1.18 -0.25
N LYS A 174 21.07 -0.90 -0.96
CA LYS A 174 22.39 -1.51 -0.66
C LYS A 174 22.88 -1.20 0.75
N GLU A 175 22.64 0.02 1.24
CA GLU A 175 23.01 0.41 2.61
C GLU A 175 22.18 -0.34 3.66
N LEU A 176 20.89 -0.60 3.40
CA LEU A 176 20.03 -1.42 4.25
C LEU A 176 20.52 -2.86 4.29
N GLU A 177 20.76 -3.48 3.12
CA GLU A 177 21.28 -4.84 2.99
C GLU A 177 22.63 -5.01 3.72
N ALA A 178 23.55 -4.04 3.59
CA ALA A 178 24.84 -4.06 4.28
C ALA A 178 24.71 -4.00 5.82
N ARG A 179 23.57 -3.52 6.33
CA ARG A 179 23.25 -3.47 7.75
C ARG A 179 22.43 -4.68 8.22
N GLY A 180 22.09 -5.62 7.31
CA GLY A 180 21.23 -6.75 7.59
C GLY A 180 19.75 -6.38 7.78
N VAL A 181 19.34 -5.19 7.30
CA VAL A 181 17.96 -4.72 7.35
C VAL A 181 17.22 -5.24 6.10
N ASP A 182 16.00 -5.75 6.29
CA ASP A 182 15.15 -6.13 5.17
C ASP A 182 14.86 -4.91 4.30
N CYS A 183 15.33 -4.93 3.06
CA CYS A 183 15.13 -3.83 2.12
C CYS A 183 13.67 -3.61 1.73
N CYS A 184 12.79 -4.58 1.98
CA CYS A 184 11.36 -4.46 1.77
C CYS A 184 10.64 -3.81 2.97
N GLY A 185 11.17 -3.94 4.19
CA GLY A 185 10.57 -3.39 5.40
C GLY A 185 9.31 -4.13 5.87
N GLU A 186 9.15 -5.42 5.48
CA GLU A 186 7.97 -6.22 5.77
C GLU A 186 7.78 -6.53 7.25
N SER A 187 8.86 -6.55 8.03
CA SER A 187 8.77 -6.73 9.48
C SER A 187 8.58 -5.41 10.23
N GLY A 188 8.32 -4.30 9.53
CA GLY A 188 8.10 -2.98 10.11
C GLY A 188 9.39 -2.23 10.47
N GLU A 189 10.50 -2.52 9.77
CA GLU A 189 11.77 -1.80 9.92
C GLU A 189 11.60 -0.34 9.57
N PHE A 190 10.88 -0.07 8.50
CA PHE A 190 10.55 1.28 8.03
C PHE A 190 9.24 1.30 7.22
N HIS A 191 8.67 2.48 7.10
CA HIS A 191 7.56 2.71 6.18
C HIS A 191 7.90 3.81 5.18
N THR A 192 7.30 3.72 4.01
CA THR A 192 7.50 4.69 2.92
C THR A 192 6.20 5.35 2.50
N ILE A 193 6.33 6.49 1.84
CA ILE A 193 5.25 7.12 1.09
C ILE A 193 5.70 7.34 -0.34
N VAL A 194 4.84 7.02 -1.31
CA VAL A 194 5.13 7.24 -2.73
C VAL A 194 4.80 8.68 -3.10
N LEU A 195 5.72 9.34 -3.77
CA LEU A 195 5.61 10.74 -4.18
C LEU A 195 5.39 10.91 -5.67
N ASP A 196 5.80 9.92 -6.48
CA ASP A 196 5.69 9.96 -7.94
C ASP A 196 5.81 8.55 -8.53
N GLY A 197 5.38 8.39 -9.78
CA GLY A 197 5.52 7.14 -10.53
C GLY A 197 4.54 7.05 -11.71
N PRO A 198 4.56 5.92 -12.44
CA PRO A 198 3.84 5.76 -13.71
C PRO A 198 2.33 5.99 -13.67
N ILE A 199 1.72 5.89 -12.48
CA ILE A 199 0.27 6.06 -12.29
C ILE A 199 -0.10 7.44 -11.70
N PHE A 200 0.89 8.30 -11.50
CA PHE A 200 0.69 9.66 -11.00
C PHE A 200 0.65 10.63 -12.17
N SER A 201 -0.34 11.50 -12.20
CA SER A 201 -0.46 12.57 -13.23
C SER A 201 0.54 13.71 -13.00
N ALA A 202 1.02 13.88 -11.77
CA ALA A 202 2.06 14.82 -11.38
C ALA A 202 2.70 14.40 -10.05
N PRO A 203 3.99 14.72 -9.82
CA PRO A 203 4.66 14.49 -8.56
C PRO A 203 4.00 15.20 -7.39
N LEU A 204 3.96 14.55 -6.21
CA LEU A 204 3.51 15.19 -4.98
C LEU A 204 4.64 16.02 -4.37
N THR A 205 4.32 17.27 -4.03
CA THR A 205 5.19 18.10 -3.20
C THR A 205 4.73 17.99 -1.75
N VAL A 206 5.50 17.30 -0.91
CA VAL A 206 5.27 17.21 0.53
C VAL A 206 6.13 18.25 1.23
N LYS A 207 5.50 19.23 1.90
CA LYS A 207 6.23 20.24 2.68
C LYS A 207 6.95 19.56 3.86
N GLU A 208 8.14 20.06 4.20
CA GLU A 208 8.83 19.64 5.41
C GLU A 208 7.93 19.91 6.63
N GLY A 209 7.83 18.93 7.52
CA GLY A 209 6.97 18.99 8.72
C GLY A 209 5.63 18.24 8.63
N PHE A 210 5.31 17.58 7.52
CA PHE A 210 4.14 16.70 7.39
C PHE A 210 4.48 15.20 7.58
N ILE A 211 5.71 14.91 7.99
CA ILE A 211 6.23 13.56 8.27
C ILE A 211 6.90 13.61 9.65
#